data_ac26afa5a1e8cd2826f0c4db8bf1dbc1
#
_entry.id   ac26afa5a1e8cd2826f0c4db8bf1dbc1
#
_cell.length_a   1.000
_cell.length_b   1.000
_cell.length_c   1.000
_cell.angle_alpha   90.00
_cell.angle_beta   90.00
_cell.angle_gamma   90.00
#
_symmetry.space_group_name_H-M   'P 1'
#
loop_
_entity.id
_entity.type
_entity.pdbx_description
1 polymer ?
#
loop_
_entity_poly.entity_id
_entity_poly.type
_entity_poly.pdbx_seq_one_letter_code
_entity_poly.pdbx_strand_id
1 'polypeptide(L)'
;MSDINQKNIRNFCIVAHIDHGKSTLADRIIEMTGLLTSREMQAQVLDNMDLEKERGITIKSQAVRTVYKAKNGEEYIFNLIDTPGHVDFNYEVSRSLAACDGAILVVDAAQGVEAQTLANVFLALDHDLDVVPVINKVDLPSADPDRVMDEIEDVIGIEAHDAPRISAKTGLNVEDVLEAIVEKIPAPTGDPEAPLQALIFDSLYDPYKGVIVFCRVKNGTVKVGTQIKMCATGAIANVVEVGYFGAGQFIPCDELSAGMVGYITASIKNLKDTSVGDTITDNNRPCDEPLPGYKKVNPMVYCGVYPANSAKYPDLRDALEKLQLNDAALFYEPETSLALGFGFRCGFLGLLHLEIIQERLEREYNLDLVTTAPSVIYKVYKTDGEVLDLTNPSNLPDPSLIEHMEEPIVSAEIMVTSEYIGSIMELCQERRGRYLGMEYIEGTRALLKYELPLNEIIYDFFDALKSRSRGYASFDYELKGYEQSTLVKLDILINKEEVDALSFIVHSDTAYERGRRMCEKLKDEIPRHLFEIPIQAAIGSKIIARETVKAMRKDVLAKCYGGDITRKKKLLEKQKEGKKRMRQVGNVEIPQQAFMSVLKLDEDK
;
A
#
# COMPACT_ATOMS: atom_id res chain seq x y z
N MET A 1 -36.14 18.12 4.96
CA MET A 1 -35.33 18.19 3.74
C MET A 1 -36.23 17.93 2.57
N SER A 2 -36.17 18.75 1.49
CA SER A 2 -36.92 18.49 0.26
C SER A 2 -36.60 17.08 -0.23
N ASP A 3 -37.63 16.37 -0.73
CA ASP A 3 -37.49 15.02 -1.31
C ASP A 3 -36.32 15.02 -2.32
N ILE A 4 -35.24 14.34 -1.95
CA ILE A 4 -34.08 14.22 -2.81
C ILE A 4 -34.49 13.33 -3.99
N ASN A 5 -34.60 13.95 -5.17
CA ASN A 5 -34.90 13.19 -6.37
C ASN A 5 -33.68 12.37 -6.77
N GLN A 6 -33.82 11.03 -6.79
CA GLN A 6 -32.76 10.10 -7.18
C GLN A 6 -32.14 10.46 -8.55
N LYS A 7 -32.90 11.02 -9.47
CA LYS A 7 -32.42 11.48 -10.78
C LYS A 7 -31.34 12.58 -10.69
N ASN A 8 -31.30 13.32 -9.61
CA ASN A 8 -30.36 14.42 -9.40
C ASN A 8 -29.18 14.01 -8.50
N ILE A 9 -28.98 12.72 -8.26
CA ILE A 9 -27.81 12.20 -7.55
C ILE A 9 -26.73 11.81 -8.56
N ARG A 10 -25.46 12.11 -8.25
CA ARG A 10 -24.28 11.66 -9.00
C ARG A 10 -23.27 11.08 -8.02
N ASN A 11 -23.02 9.78 -8.13
CA ASN A 11 -22.01 9.09 -7.33
C ASN A 11 -20.81 8.84 -8.22
N PHE A 12 -19.70 9.47 -7.91
CA PHE A 12 -18.51 9.37 -8.76
C PHE A 12 -17.24 9.41 -7.94
N CYS A 13 -16.19 8.88 -8.53
CA CYS A 13 -14.83 8.95 -8.00
C CYS A 13 -13.92 9.72 -8.95
N ILE A 14 -12.72 10.05 -8.47
CA ILE A 14 -11.66 10.61 -9.31
C ILE A 14 -10.54 9.59 -9.37
N VAL A 15 -10.21 9.16 -10.58
CA VAL A 15 -9.09 8.26 -10.87
C VAL A 15 -8.01 9.02 -11.64
N ALA A 16 -6.76 8.85 -11.24
CA ALA A 16 -5.63 9.54 -11.84
C ALA A 16 -4.33 8.80 -11.52
N HIS A 17 -3.31 9.05 -12.32
CA HIS A 17 -1.94 8.73 -11.94
C HIS A 17 -1.48 9.66 -10.80
N ILE A 18 -0.43 9.23 -10.07
CA ILE A 18 0.21 10.05 -9.03
C ILE A 18 0.66 11.37 -9.66
N ASP A 19 0.48 12.48 -8.95
CA ASP A 19 0.82 13.84 -9.37
C ASP A 19 0.02 14.42 -10.56
N HIS A 20 -0.97 13.73 -11.15
CA HIS A 20 -1.84 14.30 -12.20
C HIS A 20 -2.82 15.36 -11.68
N GLY A 21 -2.92 15.55 -10.34
CA GLY A 21 -3.70 16.61 -9.72
C GLY A 21 -5.08 16.19 -9.23
N LYS A 22 -5.27 14.91 -8.90
CA LYS A 22 -6.49 14.33 -8.33
C LYS A 22 -7.00 15.10 -7.11
N SER A 23 -6.22 15.16 -6.03
CA SER A 23 -6.60 15.82 -4.78
C SER A 23 -6.81 17.33 -4.97
N THR A 24 -6.05 17.97 -5.88
CA THR A 24 -6.26 19.39 -6.23
C THR A 24 -7.60 19.61 -6.93
N LEU A 25 -8.02 18.69 -7.81
CA LEU A 25 -9.35 18.77 -8.44
C LEU A 25 -10.47 18.54 -7.42
N ALA A 26 -10.30 17.56 -6.53
CA ALA A 26 -11.25 17.31 -5.44
C ALA A 26 -11.46 18.56 -4.56
N ASP A 27 -10.36 19.22 -4.17
CA ASP A 27 -10.41 20.50 -3.42
C ASP A 27 -11.19 21.58 -4.18
N ARG A 28 -10.97 21.69 -5.51
CA ARG A 28 -11.71 22.68 -6.33
C ARG A 28 -13.20 22.38 -6.44
N ILE A 29 -13.57 21.11 -6.55
CA ILE A 29 -14.99 20.70 -6.55
C ILE A 29 -15.65 21.10 -5.22
N ILE A 30 -14.99 20.84 -4.09
CA ILE A 30 -15.48 21.20 -2.75
C ILE A 30 -15.63 22.74 -2.60
N GLU A 31 -14.63 23.49 -3.08
CA GLU A 31 -14.65 24.96 -3.04
C GLU A 31 -15.79 25.53 -3.90
N MET A 32 -15.91 25.09 -5.16
CA MET A 32 -16.90 25.62 -6.10
C MET A 32 -18.33 25.24 -5.75
N THR A 33 -18.55 24.12 -5.09
CA THR A 33 -19.88 23.73 -4.57
C THR A 33 -20.23 24.43 -3.26
N GLY A 34 -19.29 25.21 -2.69
CA GLY A 34 -19.54 26.02 -1.51
C GLY A 34 -19.71 25.22 -0.21
N LEU A 35 -19.24 23.97 -0.18
CA LEU A 35 -19.30 23.14 1.02
C LEU A 35 -18.43 23.71 2.13
N LEU A 36 -17.27 24.27 1.77
CA LEU A 36 -16.36 24.99 2.66
C LEU A 36 -16.17 26.43 2.17
N THR A 37 -16.06 27.36 3.10
CA THR A 37 -15.70 28.75 2.77
C THR A 37 -14.22 28.86 2.42
N SER A 38 -13.82 29.86 1.65
CA SER A 38 -12.41 30.11 1.28
C SER A 38 -11.47 30.25 2.49
N ARG A 39 -11.99 30.51 3.69
CA ARG A 39 -11.19 30.60 4.93
C ARG A 39 -10.99 29.22 5.59
N GLU A 40 -11.90 28.28 5.35
CA GLU A 40 -11.87 26.92 5.89
C GLU A 40 -11.13 25.96 4.95
N MET A 41 -10.97 26.36 3.68
CA MET A 41 -10.22 25.58 2.69
C MET A 41 -8.75 25.47 3.09
N GLN A 42 -8.27 24.24 3.13
CA GLN A 42 -6.87 23.86 3.24
C GLN A 42 -6.49 23.03 2.02
N ALA A 43 -5.22 22.95 1.71
CA ALA A 43 -4.77 22.03 0.66
C ALA A 43 -5.04 20.57 1.09
N GLN A 44 -5.52 19.76 0.17
CA GLN A 44 -5.83 18.34 0.40
C GLN A 44 -6.83 18.15 1.56
N VAL A 45 -7.99 18.83 1.45
CA VAL A 45 -9.05 18.82 2.48
C VAL A 45 -9.56 17.41 2.79
N LEU A 46 -9.59 16.53 1.79
CA LEU A 46 -10.02 15.14 1.96
C LEU A 46 -8.94 14.24 2.56
N ASP A 47 -7.67 14.61 2.45
CA ASP A 47 -6.57 13.85 3.05
C ASP A 47 -6.53 14.14 4.55
N ASN A 48 -7.14 13.24 5.34
CA ASN A 48 -7.32 13.44 6.79
C ASN A 48 -6.12 12.96 7.63
N MET A 49 -5.25 12.15 7.07
CA MET A 49 -4.05 11.67 7.74
C MET A 49 -2.89 12.63 7.52
N ASP A 50 -2.09 12.89 8.58
CA ASP A 50 -0.85 13.66 8.43
C ASP A 50 0.10 13.01 7.42
N LEU A 51 0.13 11.68 7.38
CA LEU A 51 0.92 10.89 6.42
C LEU A 51 0.53 11.13 4.95
N GLU A 52 -0.77 11.28 4.66
CA GLU A 52 -1.25 11.61 3.32
C GLU A 52 -0.71 12.96 2.86
N LYS A 53 -0.78 13.96 3.74
CA LYS A 53 -0.29 15.33 3.47
C LYS A 53 1.22 15.40 3.34
N GLU A 54 1.96 14.68 4.20
CA GLU A 54 3.42 14.63 4.17
C GLU A 54 3.95 13.96 2.90
N ARG A 55 3.30 12.87 2.46
CA ARG A 55 3.70 12.09 1.28
C ARG A 55 3.07 12.58 -0.03
N GLY A 56 2.06 13.44 0.04
CA GLY A 56 1.31 13.94 -1.12
C GLY A 56 0.49 12.88 -1.84
N ILE A 57 0.09 11.81 -1.15
CA ILE A 57 -0.69 10.70 -1.72
C ILE A 57 -1.93 10.43 -0.87
N THR A 58 -3.04 10.11 -1.49
CA THR A 58 -4.22 9.58 -0.81
C THR A 58 -3.97 8.12 -0.46
N ILE A 59 -4.12 7.76 0.81
CA ILE A 59 -3.93 6.40 1.34
C ILE A 59 -5.28 5.72 1.49
N LYS A 60 -6.24 6.43 2.12
CA LYS A 60 -7.58 5.92 2.38
C LYS A 60 -8.63 6.69 1.60
N SER A 61 -9.57 5.97 1.01
CA SER A 61 -10.70 6.58 0.30
C SER A 61 -11.54 7.43 1.24
N GLN A 62 -11.87 8.64 0.79
CA GLN A 62 -12.72 9.59 1.53
C GLN A 62 -13.96 9.90 0.71
N ALA A 63 -15.11 9.89 1.35
CA ALA A 63 -16.35 10.27 0.71
C ALA A 63 -16.80 11.66 1.19
N VAL A 64 -17.32 12.46 0.28
CA VAL A 64 -17.92 13.77 0.61
C VAL A 64 -19.15 14.02 -0.25
N ARG A 65 -20.19 14.57 0.38
CA ARG A 65 -21.41 14.98 -0.30
C ARG A 65 -21.42 16.48 -0.44
N THR A 66 -21.64 16.96 -1.68
CA THR A 66 -21.81 18.37 -2.00
C THR A 66 -23.09 18.60 -2.77
N VAL A 67 -23.53 19.84 -2.89
CA VAL A 67 -24.69 20.24 -3.70
C VAL A 67 -24.21 21.20 -4.77
N TYR A 68 -24.49 20.88 -6.02
CA TYR A 68 -24.14 21.70 -7.16
C TYR A 68 -25.39 22.22 -7.88
N LYS A 69 -25.46 23.52 -8.12
CA LYS A 69 -26.50 24.13 -8.94
C LYS A 69 -25.99 24.24 -10.38
N ALA A 70 -26.48 23.36 -11.24
CA ALA A 70 -26.06 23.27 -12.64
C ALA A 70 -26.61 24.43 -13.51
N LYS A 71 -26.02 24.61 -14.68
CA LYS A 71 -26.45 25.64 -15.66
C LYS A 71 -27.90 25.46 -16.14
N ASN A 72 -28.42 24.22 -16.07
CA ASN A 72 -29.86 23.97 -16.34
C ASN A 72 -30.81 24.50 -15.26
N GLY A 73 -30.30 25.02 -14.14
CA GLY A 73 -31.04 25.56 -13.03
C GLY A 73 -31.48 24.56 -11.97
N GLU A 74 -31.21 23.28 -12.17
CA GLU A 74 -31.50 22.23 -11.19
C GLU A 74 -30.35 22.06 -10.19
N GLU A 75 -30.66 21.57 -8.98
CA GLU A 75 -29.70 21.23 -7.96
C GLU A 75 -29.39 19.73 -8.02
N TYR A 76 -28.13 19.40 -8.03
CA TYR A 76 -27.61 18.04 -8.03
C TYR A 76 -26.85 17.73 -6.75
N ILE A 77 -27.00 16.52 -6.26
CA ILE A 77 -26.23 15.99 -5.15
C ILE A 77 -25.05 15.21 -5.73
N PHE A 78 -23.85 15.67 -5.41
CA PHE A 78 -22.60 15.02 -5.77
C PHE A 78 -22.08 14.24 -4.57
N ASN A 79 -21.97 12.95 -4.68
CA ASN A 79 -21.23 12.10 -3.75
C ASN A 79 -19.88 11.79 -4.41
N LEU A 80 -18.87 12.55 -4.04
CA LEU A 80 -17.50 12.36 -4.48
C LEU A 80 -16.83 11.36 -3.55
N ILE A 81 -16.24 10.32 -4.13
CA ILE A 81 -15.38 9.37 -3.42
C ILE A 81 -13.95 9.55 -3.95
N ASP A 82 -13.09 10.14 -3.12
CA ASP A 82 -11.67 10.27 -3.46
C ASP A 82 -10.96 8.93 -3.26
N THR A 83 -10.20 8.49 -4.26
CA THR A 83 -9.58 7.16 -4.29
C THR A 83 -8.05 7.26 -4.24
N PRO A 84 -7.33 6.30 -3.65
CA PRO A 84 -5.89 6.23 -3.79
C PRO A 84 -5.45 6.14 -5.27
N GLY A 85 -4.24 6.63 -5.58
CA GLY A 85 -3.68 6.55 -6.93
C GLY A 85 -2.54 5.54 -7.08
N HIS A 86 -2.12 4.87 -6.02
CA HIS A 86 -0.95 3.98 -6.01
C HIS A 86 -1.37 2.50 -6.16
N VAL A 87 -0.56 1.71 -6.87
CA VAL A 87 -0.82 0.28 -7.14
C VAL A 87 -1.06 -0.55 -5.87
N ASP A 88 -0.34 -0.28 -4.79
CA ASP A 88 -0.50 -0.99 -3.50
C ASP A 88 -1.91 -0.82 -2.91
N PHE A 89 -2.67 0.18 -3.36
CA PHE A 89 -4.03 0.47 -2.88
C PHE A 89 -5.13 0.14 -3.90
N ASN A 90 -4.83 -0.63 -4.95
CA ASN A 90 -5.83 -1.04 -5.95
C ASN A 90 -7.08 -1.67 -5.33
N TYR A 91 -6.92 -2.34 -4.18
CA TYR A 91 -8.04 -2.90 -3.43
C TYR A 91 -8.98 -1.80 -2.87
N GLU A 92 -8.42 -0.72 -2.32
CA GLU A 92 -9.20 0.45 -1.87
C GLU A 92 -9.89 1.13 -3.05
N VAL A 93 -9.19 1.25 -4.18
CA VAL A 93 -9.76 1.78 -5.43
C VAL A 93 -10.95 0.95 -5.87
N SER A 94 -10.80 -0.37 -6.03
CA SER A 94 -11.87 -1.28 -6.46
C SER A 94 -13.12 -1.19 -5.58
N ARG A 95 -12.95 -1.06 -4.25
CA ARG A 95 -14.08 -0.91 -3.32
C ARG A 95 -14.81 0.41 -3.51
N SER A 96 -14.08 1.47 -3.71
CA SER A 96 -14.63 2.81 -3.93
C SER A 96 -15.37 2.90 -5.27
N LEU A 97 -14.81 2.28 -6.32
CA LEU A 97 -15.44 2.19 -7.63
C LEU A 97 -16.81 1.50 -7.56
N ALA A 98 -16.94 0.42 -6.80
CA ALA A 98 -18.23 -0.30 -6.65
C ALA A 98 -19.33 0.54 -5.97
N ALA A 99 -18.97 1.63 -5.27
CA ALA A 99 -19.90 2.58 -4.70
C ALA A 99 -20.29 3.73 -5.66
N CYS A 100 -19.67 3.80 -6.84
CA CYS A 100 -19.88 4.86 -7.84
C CYS A 100 -20.78 4.41 -9.00
N ASP A 101 -21.23 5.38 -9.78
CA ASP A 101 -21.92 5.21 -11.05
C ASP A 101 -21.09 5.75 -12.23
N GLY A 102 -20.02 6.52 -11.93
CA GLY A 102 -19.07 7.00 -12.92
C GLY A 102 -17.73 7.37 -12.30
N ALA A 103 -16.74 7.59 -13.14
CA ALA A 103 -15.38 7.95 -12.77
C ALA A 103 -14.87 9.14 -13.59
N ILE A 104 -14.25 10.11 -12.92
CA ILE A 104 -13.54 11.21 -13.58
C ILE A 104 -12.09 10.76 -13.77
N LEU A 105 -11.66 10.63 -15.02
CA LEU A 105 -10.29 10.30 -15.36
C LEU A 105 -9.47 11.58 -15.56
N VAL A 106 -8.57 11.88 -14.64
CA VAL A 106 -7.72 13.08 -14.74
C VAL A 106 -6.38 12.71 -15.34
N VAL A 107 -6.07 13.34 -16.48
CA VAL A 107 -4.81 13.14 -17.20
C VAL A 107 -4.05 14.47 -17.30
N ASP A 108 -2.75 14.45 -17.02
CA ASP A 108 -1.86 15.60 -17.13
C ASP A 108 -1.61 15.94 -18.60
N ALA A 109 -1.87 17.22 -18.98
CA ALA A 109 -1.70 17.71 -20.36
C ALA A 109 -0.24 17.65 -20.86
N ALA A 110 0.75 17.52 -19.98
CA ALA A 110 2.16 17.41 -20.36
C ALA A 110 2.65 15.96 -20.36
N GLN A 111 2.24 15.15 -19.39
CA GLN A 111 2.69 13.78 -19.23
C GLN A 111 1.89 12.78 -20.07
N GLY A 112 0.56 13.00 -20.22
CA GLY A 112 -0.33 12.10 -20.95
C GLY A 112 -0.72 10.85 -20.16
N VAL A 113 -1.04 9.76 -20.86
CA VAL A 113 -1.48 8.49 -20.27
C VAL A 113 -0.27 7.75 -19.66
N GLU A 114 -0.41 7.30 -18.42
CA GLU A 114 0.60 6.55 -17.67
C GLU A 114 0.12 5.11 -17.37
N ALA A 115 1.01 4.19 -16.95
CA ALA A 115 0.64 2.80 -16.69
C ALA A 115 -0.49 2.66 -15.65
N GLN A 116 -0.42 3.43 -14.55
CA GLN A 116 -1.48 3.44 -13.53
C GLN A 116 -2.79 4.07 -14.04
N THR A 117 -2.72 4.97 -15.03
CA THR A 117 -3.92 5.50 -15.70
C THR A 117 -4.69 4.37 -16.35
N LEU A 118 -4.00 3.52 -17.11
CA LEU A 118 -4.60 2.35 -17.76
C LEU A 118 -5.20 1.38 -16.75
N ALA A 119 -4.43 0.98 -15.74
CA ALA A 119 -4.89 0.06 -14.70
C ALA A 119 -6.16 0.56 -14.00
N ASN A 120 -6.20 1.84 -13.59
CA ASN A 120 -7.35 2.44 -12.93
C ASN A 120 -8.58 2.55 -13.85
N VAL A 121 -8.38 2.84 -15.14
CA VAL A 121 -9.48 2.87 -16.11
C VAL A 121 -10.06 1.49 -16.34
N PHE A 122 -9.22 0.47 -16.52
CA PHE A 122 -9.72 -0.91 -16.67
C PHE A 122 -10.47 -1.38 -15.42
N LEU A 123 -10.01 -1.05 -14.23
CA LEU A 123 -10.76 -1.31 -13.00
C LEU A 123 -12.13 -0.60 -13.00
N ALA A 124 -12.22 0.64 -13.48
CA ALA A 124 -13.48 1.37 -13.57
C ALA A 124 -14.44 0.71 -14.60
N LEU A 125 -13.92 0.29 -15.74
CA LEU A 125 -14.69 -0.42 -16.77
C LEU A 125 -15.16 -1.80 -16.31
N ASP A 126 -14.36 -2.53 -15.53
CA ASP A 126 -14.73 -3.82 -14.91
C ASP A 126 -15.90 -3.68 -13.92
N HIS A 127 -16.10 -2.46 -13.38
CA HIS A 127 -17.24 -2.11 -12.53
C HIS A 127 -18.40 -1.48 -13.30
N ASP A 128 -18.41 -1.52 -14.64
CA ASP A 128 -19.42 -0.92 -15.52
C ASP A 128 -19.62 0.59 -15.27
N LEU A 129 -18.55 1.34 -14.96
CA LEU A 129 -18.63 2.78 -14.72
C LEU A 129 -18.47 3.57 -16.02
N ASP A 130 -19.25 4.65 -16.15
CA ASP A 130 -19.03 5.65 -17.20
C ASP A 130 -17.80 6.50 -16.84
N VAL A 131 -16.79 6.47 -17.71
CA VAL A 131 -15.53 7.18 -17.53
C VAL A 131 -15.54 8.49 -18.28
N VAL A 132 -15.35 9.60 -17.57
CA VAL A 132 -15.32 10.96 -18.13
C VAL A 132 -13.88 11.49 -18.08
N PRO A 133 -13.18 11.62 -19.23
CA PRO A 133 -11.84 12.16 -19.26
C PRO A 133 -11.81 13.66 -19.00
N VAL A 134 -10.75 14.12 -18.30
CA VAL A 134 -10.48 15.53 -17.98
C VAL A 134 -8.99 15.78 -18.18
N ILE A 135 -8.63 16.77 -18.99
CA ILE A 135 -7.25 17.15 -19.27
C ILE A 135 -6.83 18.26 -18.31
N ASN A 136 -5.95 17.93 -17.39
CA ASN A 136 -5.51 18.87 -16.34
C ASN A 136 -4.13 19.48 -16.62
N LYS A 137 -3.80 20.54 -15.90
CA LYS A 137 -2.51 21.28 -15.96
C LYS A 137 -2.27 21.96 -17.30
N VAL A 138 -3.32 22.43 -17.96
CA VAL A 138 -3.20 23.17 -19.23
C VAL A 138 -2.47 24.52 -19.08
N ASP A 139 -2.22 24.95 -17.85
CA ASP A 139 -1.43 26.15 -17.52
C ASP A 139 0.09 25.94 -17.65
N LEU A 140 0.57 24.71 -17.79
CA LEU A 140 1.99 24.42 -17.94
C LEU A 140 2.49 24.78 -19.36
N PRO A 141 3.71 25.34 -19.50
CA PRO A 141 4.29 25.64 -20.82
C PRO A 141 4.51 24.42 -21.72
N SER A 142 4.62 23.24 -21.12
CA SER A 142 4.78 21.95 -21.81
C SER A 142 3.47 21.23 -22.09
N ALA A 143 2.33 21.85 -21.77
CA ALA A 143 1.02 21.23 -21.95
C ALA A 143 0.67 21.12 -23.46
N ASP A 144 0.23 19.93 -23.86
CA ASP A 144 -0.31 19.64 -25.19
C ASP A 144 -1.62 18.85 -25.06
N PRO A 145 -2.74 19.55 -24.80
CA PRO A 145 -4.03 18.90 -24.56
C PRO A 145 -4.54 18.10 -25.76
N ASP A 146 -4.29 18.59 -27.00
CA ASP A 146 -4.78 17.91 -28.21
C ASP A 146 -4.09 16.55 -28.37
N ARG A 147 -2.77 16.49 -28.20
CA ARG A 147 -2.02 15.24 -28.20
C ARG A 147 -2.53 14.26 -27.14
N VAL A 148 -2.78 14.74 -25.91
CA VAL A 148 -3.23 13.87 -24.83
C VAL A 148 -4.65 13.34 -25.06
N MET A 149 -5.52 14.10 -25.71
CA MET A 149 -6.85 13.60 -26.10
C MET A 149 -6.75 12.50 -27.16
N ASP A 150 -5.91 12.68 -28.19
CA ASP A 150 -5.64 11.65 -29.19
C ASP A 150 -5.07 10.38 -28.51
N GLU A 151 -4.13 10.55 -27.57
CA GLU A 151 -3.54 9.44 -26.80
C GLU A 151 -4.60 8.67 -25.98
N ILE A 152 -5.56 9.36 -25.34
CA ILE A 152 -6.64 8.71 -24.60
C ILE A 152 -7.53 7.88 -25.53
N GLU A 153 -7.88 8.41 -26.71
CA GLU A 153 -8.71 7.70 -27.68
C GLU A 153 -7.98 6.48 -28.27
N ASP A 154 -6.70 6.65 -28.65
CA ASP A 154 -5.93 5.59 -29.29
C ASP A 154 -5.53 4.46 -28.31
N VAL A 155 -5.19 4.80 -27.08
CA VAL A 155 -4.64 3.84 -26.09
C VAL A 155 -5.74 3.24 -25.23
N ILE A 156 -6.71 4.06 -24.80
CA ILE A 156 -7.77 3.63 -23.87
C ILE A 156 -9.05 3.26 -24.63
N GLY A 157 -9.31 3.92 -25.76
CA GLY A 157 -10.52 3.73 -26.56
C GLY A 157 -11.73 4.50 -26.04
N ILE A 158 -11.54 5.56 -25.23
CA ILE A 158 -12.59 6.42 -24.69
C ILE A 158 -12.57 7.75 -25.45
N GLU A 159 -13.75 8.22 -25.89
CA GLU A 159 -13.91 9.51 -26.58
C GLU A 159 -13.44 10.66 -25.66
N ALA A 160 -12.48 11.46 -26.13
CA ALA A 160 -11.82 12.50 -25.33
C ALA A 160 -11.80 13.90 -25.98
N HIS A 161 -12.20 14.05 -27.26
CA HIS A 161 -12.10 15.34 -27.95
C HIS A 161 -12.95 16.45 -27.36
N ASP A 162 -14.02 16.13 -26.64
CA ASP A 162 -14.87 17.07 -25.90
C ASP A 162 -14.58 17.08 -24.38
N ALA A 163 -13.44 16.51 -23.97
CA ALA A 163 -13.02 16.51 -22.57
C ALA A 163 -12.72 17.93 -22.06
N PRO A 164 -13.15 18.29 -20.85
CA PRO A 164 -12.81 19.56 -20.21
C PRO A 164 -11.29 19.74 -20.10
N ARG A 165 -10.79 20.90 -20.57
CA ARG A 165 -9.39 21.30 -20.50
C ARG A 165 -9.21 22.27 -19.35
N ILE A 166 -8.61 21.83 -18.26
CA ILE A 166 -8.61 22.53 -16.99
C ILE A 166 -7.22 22.81 -16.43
N SER A 167 -7.17 23.75 -15.50
CA SER A 167 -6.11 23.81 -14.50
C SER A 167 -6.75 23.77 -13.09
N ALA A 168 -6.68 22.63 -12.44
CA ALA A 168 -7.14 22.48 -11.07
C ALA A 168 -6.41 23.44 -10.12
N LYS A 169 -5.12 23.72 -10.38
CA LYS A 169 -4.31 24.66 -9.60
C LYS A 169 -4.84 26.08 -9.66
N THR A 170 -5.22 26.57 -10.82
CA THR A 170 -5.69 27.96 -11.01
C THR A 170 -7.22 28.10 -10.94
N GLY A 171 -7.97 26.99 -10.98
CA GLY A 171 -9.43 26.96 -11.07
C GLY A 171 -9.97 27.16 -12.49
N LEU A 172 -9.10 27.24 -13.51
CA LEU A 172 -9.52 27.46 -14.89
C LEU A 172 -10.40 26.30 -15.38
N ASN A 173 -11.59 26.62 -15.91
CA ASN A 173 -12.55 25.70 -16.54
C ASN A 173 -13.01 24.53 -15.65
N VAL A 174 -12.84 24.58 -14.34
CA VAL A 174 -13.30 23.51 -13.42
C VAL A 174 -14.83 23.39 -13.43
N GLU A 175 -15.55 24.49 -13.68
CA GLU A 175 -17.02 24.44 -13.84
C GLU A 175 -17.45 23.50 -14.98
N ASP A 176 -16.67 23.40 -16.06
CA ASP A 176 -16.98 22.49 -17.17
C ASP A 176 -16.88 21.01 -16.76
N VAL A 177 -16.04 20.70 -15.76
CA VAL A 177 -16.02 19.35 -15.14
C VAL A 177 -17.30 19.08 -14.38
N LEU A 178 -17.82 20.07 -13.61
CA LEU A 178 -19.06 19.90 -12.87
C LEU A 178 -20.26 19.69 -13.79
N GLU A 179 -20.30 20.42 -14.92
CA GLU A 179 -21.34 20.22 -15.93
C GLU A 179 -21.18 18.86 -16.63
N ALA A 180 -19.95 18.43 -16.95
CA ALA A 180 -19.71 17.10 -17.52
C ALA A 180 -20.16 15.98 -16.59
N ILE A 181 -19.99 16.12 -15.27
CA ILE A 181 -20.51 15.17 -14.27
C ILE A 181 -22.05 15.09 -14.34
N VAL A 182 -22.73 16.22 -14.45
CA VAL A 182 -24.20 16.27 -14.57
C VAL A 182 -24.68 15.59 -15.84
N GLU A 183 -23.99 15.83 -16.95
CA GLU A 183 -24.40 15.39 -18.29
C GLU A 183 -24.03 13.93 -18.57
N LYS A 184 -22.78 13.51 -18.24
CA LYS A 184 -22.21 12.24 -18.67
C LYS A 184 -22.30 11.12 -17.64
N ILE A 185 -22.37 11.45 -16.33
CA ILE A 185 -22.51 10.42 -15.29
C ILE A 185 -23.99 10.13 -15.06
N PRO A 186 -24.42 8.86 -15.15
CA PRO A 186 -25.83 8.50 -14.97
C PRO A 186 -26.29 8.71 -13.52
N ALA A 187 -27.59 8.90 -13.37
CA ALA A 187 -28.22 8.84 -12.05
C ALA A 187 -28.21 7.40 -11.52
N PRO A 188 -28.10 7.20 -10.20
CA PRO A 188 -28.12 5.87 -9.63
C PRO A 188 -29.46 5.17 -9.89
N THR A 189 -29.38 3.88 -10.14
CA THR A 189 -30.53 2.98 -10.28
C THR A 189 -30.93 2.42 -8.91
N GLY A 190 -32.14 1.85 -8.83
CA GLY A 190 -32.65 1.15 -7.64
C GLY A 190 -34.06 1.61 -7.26
N ASP A 191 -34.76 0.76 -6.50
CA ASP A 191 -36.13 1.00 -6.05
C ASP A 191 -36.14 1.24 -4.52
N PRO A 192 -36.54 2.45 -4.06
CA PRO A 192 -36.65 2.76 -2.63
C PRO A 192 -37.63 1.88 -1.84
N GLU A 193 -38.62 1.29 -2.52
CA GLU A 193 -39.65 0.44 -1.90
C GLU A 193 -39.27 -1.05 -1.89
N ALA A 194 -38.20 -1.43 -2.57
CA ALA A 194 -37.69 -2.80 -2.56
C ALA A 194 -37.10 -3.20 -1.19
N PRO A 195 -36.85 -4.50 -0.93
CA PRO A 195 -36.07 -4.91 0.22
C PRO A 195 -34.70 -4.24 0.27
N LEU A 196 -34.25 -3.85 1.47
CA LEU A 196 -32.98 -3.17 1.65
C LEU A 196 -31.81 -4.00 1.17
N GLN A 197 -31.00 -3.42 0.29
CA GLN A 197 -29.70 -3.90 -0.13
C GLN A 197 -28.71 -2.73 -0.10
N ALA A 198 -27.81 -2.71 0.89
CA ALA A 198 -26.77 -1.71 0.99
C ALA A 198 -25.39 -2.39 1.01
N LEU A 199 -24.51 -2.01 0.08
CA LEU A 199 -23.15 -2.54 -0.04
C LEU A 199 -22.23 -1.79 0.92
N ILE A 200 -21.50 -2.51 1.75
CA ILE A 200 -20.44 -1.95 2.61
C ILE A 200 -19.18 -1.77 1.77
N PHE A 201 -18.76 -0.53 1.54
CA PHE A 201 -17.52 -0.28 0.81
C PHE A 201 -16.34 0.08 1.72
N ASP A 202 -16.60 0.57 2.96
CA ASP A 202 -15.58 0.82 3.97
C ASP A 202 -16.18 0.78 5.38
N SER A 203 -15.30 0.81 6.40
CA SER A 203 -15.71 0.93 7.80
C SER A 203 -14.65 1.67 8.62
N LEU A 204 -15.11 2.32 9.69
CA LEU A 204 -14.27 3.04 10.63
C LEU A 204 -14.64 2.63 12.05
N TYR A 205 -13.66 2.41 12.89
CA TYR A 205 -13.88 2.26 14.32
C TYR A 205 -13.70 3.61 15.03
N ASP A 206 -14.75 4.05 15.68
CA ASP A 206 -14.74 5.24 16.55
C ASP A 206 -14.89 4.79 18.02
N PRO A 207 -14.02 5.25 18.96
CA PRO A 207 -14.08 4.84 20.37
C PRO A 207 -15.41 5.17 21.07
N TYR A 208 -16.16 6.15 20.57
CA TYR A 208 -17.42 6.62 21.15
C TYR A 208 -18.67 6.07 20.45
N LYS A 209 -18.61 5.97 19.12
CA LYS A 209 -19.73 5.52 18.28
C LYS A 209 -19.68 4.02 17.94
N GLY A 210 -18.55 3.37 18.21
CA GLY A 210 -18.30 1.98 17.80
C GLY A 210 -17.98 1.87 16.30
N VAL A 211 -18.47 0.82 15.65
CA VAL A 211 -18.27 0.63 14.22
C VAL A 211 -19.19 1.54 13.42
N ILE A 212 -18.61 2.38 12.57
CA ILE A 212 -19.28 3.20 11.59
C ILE A 212 -19.09 2.52 10.24
N VAL A 213 -20.18 2.09 9.62
CA VAL A 213 -20.17 1.39 8.34
C VAL A 213 -20.47 2.38 7.22
N PHE A 214 -19.61 2.44 6.20
CA PHE A 214 -19.79 3.26 5.01
C PHE A 214 -20.48 2.40 3.95
N CYS A 215 -21.60 2.84 3.47
CA CYS A 215 -22.39 2.04 2.55
C CYS A 215 -22.99 2.84 1.39
N ARG A 216 -23.23 2.12 0.30
CA ARG A 216 -24.06 2.54 -0.81
C ARG A 216 -25.37 1.77 -0.79
N VAL A 217 -26.49 2.47 -0.67
CA VAL A 217 -27.81 1.85 -0.77
C VAL A 217 -28.12 1.61 -2.24
N LYS A 218 -28.24 0.36 -2.65
CA LYS A 218 -28.65 -0.03 -4.02
C LYS A 218 -30.16 -0.12 -4.14
N ASN A 219 -30.84 -0.76 -3.17
CA ASN A 219 -32.31 -0.86 -3.11
C ASN A 219 -32.79 -0.63 -1.69
N GLY A 220 -34.05 -0.24 -1.57
CA GLY A 220 -34.69 -0.04 -0.28
C GLY A 220 -34.32 1.25 0.42
N THR A 221 -34.71 1.34 1.67
CA THR A 221 -34.48 2.52 2.53
C THR A 221 -34.08 2.03 3.93
N VAL A 222 -33.08 2.65 4.53
CA VAL A 222 -32.66 2.43 5.92
C VAL A 222 -32.79 3.71 6.73
N LYS A 223 -33.27 3.60 7.97
CA LYS A 223 -33.46 4.71 8.90
C LYS A 223 -33.18 4.29 10.34
N VAL A 224 -33.09 5.28 11.22
CA VAL A 224 -32.88 5.03 12.65
C VAL A 224 -33.96 4.08 13.18
N GLY A 225 -33.55 3.07 13.95
CA GLY A 225 -34.43 2.05 14.51
C GLY A 225 -34.65 0.85 13.59
N THR A 226 -34.23 0.88 12.32
CA THR A 226 -34.28 -0.30 11.45
C THR A 226 -33.42 -1.42 12.05
N GLN A 227 -33.96 -2.63 12.13
CA GLN A 227 -33.19 -3.81 12.50
C GLN A 227 -32.52 -4.38 11.26
N ILE A 228 -31.21 -4.18 11.16
CA ILE A 228 -30.40 -4.65 10.02
C ILE A 228 -29.78 -6.01 10.29
N LYS A 229 -29.53 -6.76 9.20
CA LYS A 229 -28.81 -8.03 9.20
C LYS A 229 -27.66 -7.95 8.20
N MET A 230 -26.49 -8.37 8.61
CA MET A 230 -25.32 -8.60 7.73
C MET A 230 -25.50 -9.93 7.01
N CYS A 231 -25.42 -9.94 5.69
CA CYS A 231 -25.69 -11.15 4.91
C CYS A 231 -24.59 -12.23 5.08
N ALA A 232 -23.31 -11.84 5.10
CA ALA A 232 -22.19 -12.77 5.19
C ALA A 232 -22.02 -13.34 6.61
N THR A 233 -22.11 -12.51 7.64
CA THR A 233 -21.87 -12.92 9.03
C THR A 233 -23.14 -13.37 9.75
N GLY A 234 -24.32 -12.96 9.24
CA GLY A 234 -25.61 -13.19 9.88
C GLY A 234 -25.86 -12.32 11.12
N ALA A 235 -24.95 -11.39 11.43
CA ALA A 235 -25.07 -10.52 12.59
C ALA A 235 -26.27 -9.57 12.46
N ILE A 236 -27.00 -9.38 13.54
CA ILE A 236 -28.19 -8.52 13.61
C ILE A 236 -27.90 -7.37 14.55
N ALA A 237 -28.21 -6.15 14.11
CA ALA A 237 -28.03 -4.93 14.92
C ALA A 237 -29.14 -3.93 14.66
N ASN A 238 -29.39 -3.04 15.62
CA ASN A 238 -30.32 -1.94 15.45
C ASN A 238 -29.56 -0.67 15.02
N VAL A 239 -30.04 0.00 14.00
CA VAL A 239 -29.50 1.26 13.50
C VAL A 239 -29.72 2.35 14.54
N VAL A 240 -28.63 3.00 14.96
CA VAL A 240 -28.63 4.08 15.94
C VAL A 240 -28.64 5.45 15.23
N GLU A 241 -27.83 5.57 14.17
CA GLU A 241 -27.73 6.80 13.38
C GLU A 241 -27.48 6.43 11.93
N VAL A 242 -28.03 7.22 11.02
CA VAL A 242 -27.72 7.22 9.60
C VAL A 242 -27.36 8.63 9.18
N GLY A 243 -26.51 8.77 8.15
CA GLY A 243 -26.12 10.10 7.70
C GLY A 243 -25.25 10.05 6.44
N TYR A 244 -24.77 11.22 6.05
CA TYR A 244 -23.89 11.40 4.90
C TYR A 244 -22.59 12.12 5.30
N PHE A 245 -21.64 12.14 4.38
CA PHE A 245 -20.31 12.66 4.62
C PHE A 245 -20.22 14.14 4.29
N GLY A 246 -19.84 14.98 5.25
CA GLY A 246 -19.36 16.35 5.02
C GLY A 246 -17.83 16.35 4.88
N ALA A 247 -17.25 17.54 4.69
CA ALA A 247 -15.80 17.69 4.69
C ALA A 247 -15.23 17.44 6.10
N GLY A 248 -14.66 16.24 6.31
CA GLY A 248 -14.09 15.84 7.59
C GLY A 248 -15.09 15.61 8.73
N GLN A 249 -16.39 15.49 8.46
CA GLN A 249 -17.42 15.30 9.50
C GLN A 249 -18.58 14.42 9.02
N PHE A 250 -19.22 13.75 9.98
CA PHE A 250 -20.42 12.95 9.77
C PHE A 250 -21.68 13.82 10.02
N ILE A 251 -22.58 13.92 9.03
CA ILE A 251 -23.80 14.72 9.11
C ILE A 251 -25.00 13.77 9.20
N PRO A 252 -25.70 13.70 10.35
CA PRO A 252 -26.88 12.86 10.51
C PRO A 252 -28.02 13.27 9.57
N CYS A 253 -28.80 12.28 9.12
CA CYS A 253 -30.04 12.49 8.37
C CYS A 253 -31.13 11.53 8.84
N ASP A 254 -32.36 11.71 8.34
CA ASP A 254 -33.50 10.91 8.76
C ASP A 254 -33.42 9.47 8.19
N GLU A 255 -33.01 9.36 6.92
CA GLU A 255 -32.93 8.09 6.20
C GLU A 255 -31.91 8.12 5.07
N LEU A 256 -31.45 6.95 4.65
CA LEU A 256 -30.72 6.70 3.41
C LEU A 256 -31.56 5.80 2.51
N SER A 257 -31.82 6.25 1.31
CA SER A 257 -32.67 5.61 0.31
C SER A 257 -31.85 5.12 -0.89
N ALA A 258 -32.45 4.32 -1.77
CA ALA A 258 -31.84 3.80 -2.97
C ALA A 258 -31.09 4.89 -3.76
N GLY A 259 -29.85 4.60 -4.15
CA GLY A 259 -28.94 5.52 -4.84
C GLY A 259 -28.08 6.38 -3.93
N MET A 260 -28.33 6.44 -2.63
CA MET A 260 -27.55 7.27 -1.71
C MET A 260 -26.28 6.58 -1.21
N VAL A 261 -25.24 7.38 -1.04
CA VAL A 261 -24.00 7.03 -0.33
C VAL A 261 -24.03 7.69 1.05
N GLY A 262 -23.71 6.93 2.08
CA GLY A 262 -23.70 7.45 3.44
C GLY A 262 -23.13 6.47 4.45
N TYR A 263 -23.35 6.74 5.73
CA TYR A 263 -22.90 5.90 6.81
C TYR A 263 -24.04 5.42 7.69
N ILE A 264 -23.81 4.29 8.32
CA ILE A 264 -24.71 3.70 9.31
C ILE A 264 -23.90 3.43 10.57
N THR A 265 -24.40 3.87 11.74
CA THR A 265 -23.93 3.38 13.03
C THR A 265 -24.99 2.44 13.60
N ALA A 266 -24.55 1.31 14.09
CA ALA A 266 -25.44 0.33 14.70
C ALA A 266 -24.81 -0.21 15.99
N SER A 267 -25.63 -0.78 16.87
CA SER A 267 -25.13 -1.36 18.12
C SER A 267 -24.35 -2.66 17.89
N ILE A 268 -23.34 -2.61 17.04
CA ILE A 268 -22.47 -3.74 16.71
C ILE A 268 -21.45 -3.88 17.82
N LYS A 269 -21.52 -5.00 18.55
CA LYS A 269 -20.68 -5.25 19.73
C LYS A 269 -19.35 -5.90 19.37
N ASN A 270 -19.32 -6.67 18.28
CA ASN A 270 -18.14 -7.40 17.86
C ASN A 270 -17.71 -6.89 16.47
N LEU A 271 -16.46 -6.48 16.39
CA LEU A 271 -15.86 -5.91 15.20
C LEU A 271 -15.80 -6.91 14.02
N LYS A 272 -15.75 -8.21 14.33
CA LYS A 272 -15.79 -9.28 13.33
C LYS A 272 -17.17 -9.48 12.71
N ASP A 273 -18.19 -8.81 13.22
CA ASP A 273 -19.56 -8.91 12.72
C ASP A 273 -19.81 -8.04 11.48
N THR A 274 -18.89 -7.14 11.15
CA THR A 274 -18.90 -6.33 9.93
C THR A 274 -17.72 -6.68 9.04
N SER A 275 -18.00 -6.87 7.77
CA SER A 275 -16.99 -7.17 6.76
C SER A 275 -17.18 -6.22 5.58
N VAL A 276 -16.13 -5.59 5.10
CA VAL A 276 -16.18 -4.80 3.88
C VAL A 276 -16.51 -5.71 2.70
N GLY A 277 -17.44 -5.29 1.85
CA GLY A 277 -17.99 -6.10 0.76
C GLY A 277 -19.24 -6.89 1.15
N ASP A 278 -19.65 -6.86 2.43
CA ASP A 278 -20.90 -7.50 2.84
C ASP A 278 -22.11 -6.64 2.45
N THR A 279 -23.27 -7.27 2.38
CA THR A 279 -24.55 -6.64 2.13
C THR A 279 -25.33 -6.48 3.42
N ILE A 280 -25.82 -5.26 3.66
CA ILE A 280 -26.77 -4.97 4.73
C ILE A 280 -28.18 -5.13 4.17
N THR A 281 -29.02 -5.87 4.88
CA THR A 281 -30.46 -5.99 4.59
C THR A 281 -31.32 -5.72 5.83
N ASP A 282 -32.62 -5.49 5.62
CA ASP A 282 -33.58 -5.40 6.73
C ASP A 282 -33.87 -6.80 7.26
N ASN A 283 -33.69 -7.03 8.56
CA ASN A 283 -33.94 -8.34 9.18
C ASN A 283 -35.42 -8.76 9.10
N ASN A 284 -36.36 -7.83 9.05
CA ASN A 284 -37.79 -8.10 8.97
C ASN A 284 -38.26 -8.36 7.53
N ARG A 285 -37.54 -7.78 6.54
CA ARG A 285 -37.81 -7.93 5.12
C ARG A 285 -36.49 -8.11 4.36
N PRO A 286 -35.84 -9.28 4.52
CA PRO A 286 -34.52 -9.50 3.93
C PRO A 286 -34.59 -9.54 2.40
N CYS A 287 -33.50 -9.17 1.75
CA CYS A 287 -33.33 -9.34 0.31
C CYS A 287 -33.16 -10.82 -0.03
N ASP A 288 -33.54 -11.19 -1.25
CA ASP A 288 -33.45 -12.58 -1.73
C ASP A 288 -31.99 -13.00 -1.97
N GLU A 289 -31.17 -12.08 -2.54
CA GLU A 289 -29.77 -12.31 -2.85
C GLU A 289 -28.90 -11.15 -2.34
N PRO A 290 -27.73 -11.44 -1.77
CA PRO A 290 -26.77 -10.40 -1.43
C PRO A 290 -26.16 -9.77 -2.70
N LEU A 291 -25.69 -8.53 -2.59
CA LEU A 291 -24.91 -7.89 -3.65
C LEU A 291 -23.59 -8.64 -3.86
N PRO A 292 -23.02 -8.62 -5.08
CA PRO A 292 -21.69 -9.15 -5.30
C PRO A 292 -20.69 -8.48 -4.34
N GLY A 293 -20.04 -9.29 -3.53
CA GLY A 293 -18.99 -8.79 -2.63
C GLY A 293 -17.66 -8.61 -3.34
N TYR A 294 -16.70 -8.05 -2.62
CA TYR A 294 -15.34 -7.89 -3.14
C TYR A 294 -14.57 -9.22 -3.14
N LYS A 295 -13.67 -9.36 -4.12
CA LYS A 295 -12.69 -10.46 -4.08
C LYS A 295 -11.80 -10.29 -2.86
N LYS A 296 -11.58 -11.35 -2.10
CA LYS A 296 -10.64 -11.33 -0.99
C LYS A 296 -9.23 -11.13 -1.54
N VAL A 297 -8.56 -10.09 -1.08
CA VAL A 297 -7.17 -9.82 -1.48
C VAL A 297 -6.24 -10.58 -0.55
N ASN A 298 -5.28 -11.26 -1.13
CA ASN A 298 -4.23 -11.94 -0.38
C ASN A 298 -3.02 -10.99 -0.29
N PRO A 299 -2.42 -10.87 0.90
CA PRO A 299 -1.18 -10.12 1.03
C PRO A 299 -0.08 -10.70 0.12
N MET A 300 0.74 -9.82 -0.43
CA MET A 300 1.86 -10.20 -1.30
C MET A 300 3.22 -10.10 -0.60
N VAL A 301 3.31 -9.21 0.40
CA VAL A 301 4.54 -8.95 1.15
C VAL A 301 4.32 -9.25 2.62
N TYR A 302 5.24 -9.96 3.23
CA TYR A 302 5.18 -10.34 4.64
C TYR A 302 6.42 -9.88 5.39
N CYS A 303 6.24 -9.35 6.61
CA CYS A 303 7.35 -9.13 7.53
C CYS A 303 6.94 -9.42 8.97
N GLY A 304 7.92 -9.71 9.83
CA GLY A 304 7.73 -9.77 11.27
C GLY A 304 7.75 -8.36 11.86
N VAL A 305 6.78 -8.04 12.72
CA VAL A 305 6.69 -6.76 13.45
C VAL A 305 6.78 -7.05 14.94
N TYR A 306 7.79 -6.49 15.58
CA TYR A 306 8.12 -6.75 16.98
C TYR A 306 8.19 -5.43 17.74
N PRO A 307 7.68 -5.38 18.99
CA PRO A 307 7.90 -4.21 19.82
C PRO A 307 9.36 -4.17 20.29
N ALA A 308 10.01 -3.01 20.23
CA ALA A 308 11.37 -2.82 20.73
C ALA A 308 11.49 -3.16 22.23
N ASN A 309 10.40 -2.96 22.98
CA ASN A 309 10.26 -3.40 24.37
C ASN A 309 9.22 -4.53 24.43
N SER A 310 9.65 -5.74 24.79
CA SER A 310 8.79 -6.92 24.89
C SER A 310 7.57 -6.77 25.81
N ALA A 311 7.64 -5.87 26.80
CA ALA A 311 6.51 -5.56 27.67
C ALA A 311 5.33 -4.90 26.92
N LYS A 312 5.58 -4.30 25.74
CA LYS A 312 4.56 -3.68 24.88
C LYS A 312 3.90 -4.64 23.88
N TYR A 313 4.15 -5.94 23.96
CA TYR A 313 3.50 -6.93 23.09
C TYR A 313 1.95 -6.86 23.13
N PRO A 314 1.30 -6.73 24.30
CA PRO A 314 -0.15 -6.57 24.36
C PRO A 314 -0.64 -5.29 23.69
N ASP A 315 0.12 -4.18 23.82
CA ASP A 315 -0.23 -2.90 23.20
C ASP A 315 -0.15 -3.01 21.67
N LEU A 316 0.88 -3.70 21.14
CA LEU A 316 1.02 -3.96 19.71
C LEU A 316 -0.14 -4.81 19.16
N ARG A 317 -0.56 -5.86 19.91
CA ARG A 317 -1.72 -6.67 19.53
C ARG A 317 -2.97 -5.81 19.42
N ASP A 318 -3.26 -5.02 20.45
CA ASP A 318 -4.46 -4.19 20.50
C ASP A 318 -4.43 -3.10 19.41
N ALA A 319 -3.25 -2.58 19.07
CA ALA A 319 -3.07 -1.64 17.97
C ALA A 319 -3.34 -2.30 16.59
N LEU A 320 -2.79 -3.49 16.35
CA LEU A 320 -3.03 -4.24 15.11
C LEU A 320 -4.51 -4.62 14.95
N GLU A 321 -5.19 -5.05 16.02
CA GLU A 321 -6.63 -5.30 16.00
C GLU A 321 -7.41 -4.05 15.56
N LYS A 322 -7.10 -2.88 16.12
CA LYS A 322 -7.76 -1.62 15.75
C LYS A 322 -7.44 -1.19 14.32
N LEU A 323 -6.18 -1.34 13.89
CA LEU A 323 -5.80 -1.00 12.51
C LEU A 323 -6.50 -1.90 11.49
N GLN A 324 -6.60 -3.21 11.74
CA GLN A 324 -7.28 -4.16 10.85
C GLN A 324 -8.76 -3.80 10.61
N LEU A 325 -9.40 -3.09 11.54
CA LEU A 325 -10.77 -2.60 11.37
C LEU A 325 -10.86 -1.48 10.34
N ASN A 326 -9.82 -0.66 10.30
CA ASN A 326 -9.73 0.48 9.39
C ASN A 326 -9.01 0.12 8.08
N ASP A 327 -8.37 -1.05 8.04
CA ASP A 327 -7.61 -1.56 6.91
C ASP A 327 -7.84 -3.08 6.76
N ALA A 328 -8.81 -3.44 5.94
CA ALA A 328 -9.20 -4.83 5.73
C ALA A 328 -8.15 -5.66 4.96
N ALA A 329 -7.15 -5.01 4.38
CA ALA A 329 -6.05 -5.67 3.69
C ALA A 329 -4.92 -6.10 4.64
N LEU A 330 -4.88 -5.55 5.86
CA LEU A 330 -3.89 -5.92 6.86
C LEU A 330 -4.19 -7.32 7.41
N PHE A 331 -3.24 -8.22 7.21
CA PHE A 331 -3.23 -9.56 7.82
C PHE A 331 -2.18 -9.62 8.93
N TYR A 332 -2.45 -10.30 10.03
CA TYR A 332 -1.43 -10.57 11.05
C TYR A 332 -1.73 -11.86 11.81
N GLU A 333 -0.67 -12.53 12.22
CA GLU A 333 -0.69 -13.71 13.08
C GLU A 333 0.44 -13.66 14.12
N PRO A 334 0.28 -14.26 15.31
CA PRO A 334 1.35 -14.29 16.31
C PRO A 334 2.60 -15.00 15.78
N GLU A 335 3.77 -14.41 16.04
CA GLU A 335 5.06 -14.96 15.68
C GLU A 335 6.05 -14.82 16.84
N THR A 336 7.04 -15.69 16.88
CA THR A 336 8.12 -15.66 17.87
C THR A 336 9.46 -15.76 17.17
N SER A 337 10.35 -14.81 17.44
CA SER A 337 11.75 -14.81 17.01
C SER A 337 12.67 -15.11 18.18
N LEU A 338 13.73 -15.88 17.96
CA LEU A 338 14.75 -16.13 18.99
C LEU A 338 15.51 -14.85 19.34
N ALA A 339 15.70 -13.96 18.35
CA ALA A 339 16.42 -12.69 18.52
C ALA A 339 15.54 -11.57 19.08
N LEU A 340 14.27 -11.47 18.66
CA LEU A 340 13.39 -10.33 18.92
C LEU A 340 12.26 -10.64 19.94
N GLY A 341 12.04 -11.91 20.28
CA GLY A 341 10.98 -12.34 21.21
C GLY A 341 9.61 -12.46 20.53
N PHE A 342 8.56 -12.08 21.24
CA PHE A 342 7.18 -12.17 20.78
C PHE A 342 6.82 -10.98 19.89
N GLY A 343 6.20 -11.25 18.76
CA GLY A 343 5.71 -10.28 17.79
C GLY A 343 4.59 -10.84 16.91
N PHE A 344 4.44 -10.26 15.74
CA PHE A 344 3.44 -10.68 14.77
C PHE A 344 4.05 -10.77 13.39
N ARG A 345 3.69 -11.82 12.64
CA ARG A 345 3.88 -11.90 11.21
C ARG A 345 2.75 -11.15 10.54
N CYS A 346 3.08 -10.06 9.87
CA CYS A 346 2.11 -9.20 9.19
C CYS A 346 2.23 -9.36 7.68
N GLY A 347 1.08 -9.34 7.00
CA GLY A 347 0.98 -9.39 5.55
C GLY A 347 0.42 -8.08 5.01
N PHE A 348 1.00 -7.59 3.92
CA PHE A 348 0.75 -6.30 3.29
C PHE A 348 0.55 -6.45 1.79
N LEU A 349 -0.11 -5.48 1.15
CA LEU A 349 -0.32 -5.45 -0.30
C LEU A 349 0.98 -5.14 -1.06
N GLY A 350 1.83 -4.29 -0.48
CA GLY A 350 3.12 -3.89 -1.04
C GLY A 350 3.98 -3.20 0.01
N LEU A 351 5.11 -2.62 -0.41
CA LEU A 351 6.02 -1.93 0.51
C LEU A 351 5.45 -0.62 1.05
N LEU A 352 4.80 0.16 0.21
CA LEU A 352 4.19 1.42 0.64
C LEU A 352 3.12 1.17 1.70
N HIS A 353 2.32 0.11 1.53
CA HIS A 353 1.35 -0.30 2.53
C HIS A 353 2.04 -0.71 3.85
N LEU A 354 3.15 -1.45 3.80
CA LEU A 354 3.95 -1.82 4.99
C LEU A 354 4.46 -0.57 5.72
N GLU A 355 5.08 0.37 5.00
CA GLU A 355 5.62 1.60 5.59
C GLU A 355 4.53 2.44 6.27
N ILE A 356 3.37 2.57 5.62
CA ILE A 356 2.24 3.31 6.18
C ILE A 356 1.72 2.66 7.45
N ILE A 357 1.54 1.35 7.48
CA ILE A 357 1.09 0.63 8.67
C ILE A 357 2.12 0.75 9.79
N GLN A 358 3.41 0.64 9.48
CA GLN A 358 4.48 0.84 10.47
C GLN A 358 4.44 2.26 11.06
N GLU A 359 4.41 3.29 10.22
CA GLU A 359 4.34 4.68 10.70
C GLU A 359 3.07 4.96 11.50
N ARG A 360 1.94 4.39 11.13
CA ARG A 360 0.69 4.50 11.90
C ARG A 360 0.81 3.85 13.28
N LEU A 361 1.40 2.66 13.37
CA LEU A 361 1.67 2.00 14.65
C LEU A 361 2.59 2.84 15.55
N GLU A 362 3.62 3.46 14.97
CA GLU A 362 4.56 4.31 15.68
C GLU A 362 3.92 5.63 16.14
N ARG A 363 3.18 6.33 15.26
CA ARG A 363 2.63 7.67 15.52
C ARG A 363 1.30 7.65 16.28
N GLU A 364 0.34 6.83 15.84
CA GLU A 364 -1.01 6.80 16.42
C GLU A 364 -1.05 6.04 17.77
N TYR A 365 -0.20 4.99 17.91
CA TYR A 365 -0.19 4.12 19.09
C TYR A 365 1.07 4.24 19.95
N ASN A 366 2.00 5.12 19.56
CA ASN A 366 3.25 5.40 20.30
C ASN A 366 4.05 4.12 20.61
N LEU A 367 4.24 3.29 19.58
CA LEU A 367 4.98 2.05 19.64
C LEU A 367 6.34 2.21 18.97
N ASP A 368 7.42 1.80 19.64
CA ASP A 368 8.72 1.63 19.00
C ASP A 368 8.79 0.21 18.44
N LEU A 369 9.00 0.07 17.14
CA LEU A 369 8.92 -1.20 16.43
C LEU A 369 10.24 -1.62 15.82
N VAL A 370 10.46 -2.92 15.75
CA VAL A 370 11.51 -3.56 14.95
C VAL A 370 10.81 -4.41 13.90
N THR A 371 11.06 -4.12 12.64
CA THR A 371 10.54 -4.89 11.51
C THR A 371 11.64 -5.77 10.92
N THR A 372 11.29 -7.02 10.58
CA THR A 372 12.20 -7.89 9.81
C THR A 372 12.16 -7.51 8.35
N ALA A 373 13.09 -8.04 7.57
CA ALA A 373 13.06 -7.83 6.13
C ALA A 373 11.74 -8.33 5.52
N PRO A 374 11.12 -7.58 4.60
CA PRO A 374 9.99 -8.04 3.84
C PRO A 374 10.35 -9.30 3.03
N SER A 375 9.42 -10.21 2.92
CA SER A 375 9.52 -11.43 2.11
C SER A 375 8.22 -11.69 1.38
N VAL A 376 8.31 -12.46 0.31
CA VAL A 376 7.13 -12.97 -0.42
C VAL A 376 6.74 -14.34 0.11
N ILE A 377 5.57 -14.84 -0.29
CA ILE A 377 5.22 -16.24 -0.05
C ILE A 377 5.95 -17.10 -1.07
N TYR A 378 6.70 -18.07 -0.61
CA TYR A 378 7.26 -19.12 -1.44
C TYR A 378 6.47 -20.41 -1.27
N LYS A 379 6.29 -21.18 -2.34
CA LYS A 379 5.74 -22.53 -2.26
C LYS A 379 6.87 -23.54 -2.18
N VAL A 380 6.87 -24.33 -1.11
CA VAL A 380 7.85 -25.39 -0.88
C VAL A 380 7.16 -26.72 -1.08
N TYR A 381 7.57 -27.44 -2.10
CA TYR A 381 7.10 -28.79 -2.40
C TYR A 381 8.01 -29.78 -1.69
N LYS A 382 7.43 -30.54 -0.77
CA LYS A 382 8.17 -31.54 -0.01
C LYS A 382 8.16 -32.91 -0.72
N THR A 383 9.18 -33.70 -0.43
CA THR A 383 9.34 -35.05 -0.99
C THR A 383 8.21 -36.03 -0.61
N ASP A 384 7.44 -35.70 0.45
CA ASP A 384 6.25 -36.45 0.88
C ASP A 384 4.94 -36.03 0.15
N GLY A 385 5.03 -35.03 -0.76
CA GLY A 385 3.91 -34.50 -1.53
C GLY A 385 3.14 -33.36 -0.84
N GLU A 386 3.55 -32.94 0.37
CA GLU A 386 2.97 -31.78 1.02
C GLU A 386 3.48 -30.48 0.38
N VAL A 387 2.60 -29.50 0.20
CA VAL A 387 2.95 -28.16 -0.28
C VAL A 387 2.83 -27.18 0.89
N LEU A 388 3.90 -26.49 1.22
CA LEU A 388 3.97 -25.54 2.30
C LEU A 388 4.08 -24.12 1.74
N ASP A 389 3.18 -23.22 2.17
CA ASP A 389 3.30 -21.79 1.92
C ASP A 389 4.27 -21.18 2.95
N LEU A 390 5.46 -20.82 2.49
CA LEU A 390 6.54 -20.30 3.33
C LEU A 390 6.51 -18.76 3.33
N THR A 391 6.08 -18.17 4.42
CA THR A 391 6.07 -16.71 4.66
C THR A 391 7.30 -16.24 5.46
N ASN A 392 7.85 -17.10 6.30
CA ASN A 392 9.03 -16.82 7.13
C ASN A 392 10.20 -17.71 6.72
N PRO A 393 11.33 -17.12 6.28
CA PRO A 393 12.54 -17.90 5.90
C PRO A 393 13.04 -18.86 6.98
N SER A 394 12.84 -18.50 8.27
CA SER A 394 13.27 -19.35 9.39
C SER A 394 12.54 -20.69 9.50
N ASN A 395 11.35 -20.79 8.88
CA ASN A 395 10.52 -21.98 8.87
C ASN A 395 10.82 -22.91 7.66
N LEU A 396 11.85 -22.61 6.87
CA LEU A 396 12.23 -23.46 5.75
C LEU A 396 12.59 -24.87 6.24
N PRO A 397 11.95 -25.94 5.70
CA PRO A 397 12.30 -27.32 6.02
C PRO A 397 13.76 -27.67 5.69
N ASP A 398 14.25 -28.78 6.25
CA ASP A 398 15.56 -29.30 5.88
C ASP A 398 15.66 -29.52 4.36
N PRO A 399 16.74 -29.11 3.70
CA PRO A 399 16.90 -29.25 2.25
C PRO A 399 16.68 -30.68 1.73
N SER A 400 16.93 -31.70 2.55
CA SER A 400 16.67 -33.10 2.18
C SER A 400 15.20 -33.48 2.03
N LEU A 401 14.30 -32.67 2.62
CA LEU A 401 12.85 -32.85 2.55
C LEU A 401 12.20 -32.02 1.45
N ILE A 402 12.97 -31.18 0.76
CA ILE A 402 12.47 -30.29 -0.29
C ILE A 402 12.71 -30.95 -1.66
N GLU A 403 11.64 -31.11 -2.44
CA GLU A 403 11.70 -31.53 -3.83
C GLU A 403 12.08 -30.36 -4.73
N HIS A 404 11.31 -29.26 -4.64
CA HIS A 404 11.59 -27.99 -5.32
C HIS A 404 10.87 -26.83 -4.62
N MET A 405 11.22 -25.63 -5.02
CA MET A 405 10.60 -24.40 -4.54
C MET A 405 10.09 -23.55 -5.70
N GLU A 406 8.99 -22.86 -5.48
CA GLU A 406 8.43 -21.90 -6.43
C GLU A 406 8.41 -20.52 -5.82
N GLU A 407 8.67 -19.50 -6.65
CA GLU A 407 8.55 -18.09 -6.30
C GLU A 407 7.40 -17.42 -7.06
N PRO A 408 6.76 -16.37 -6.49
CA PRO A 408 5.71 -15.63 -7.16
C PRO A 408 6.30 -14.78 -8.28
N ILE A 409 5.69 -14.88 -9.47
CA ILE A 409 6.03 -14.10 -10.65
C ILE A 409 4.90 -13.12 -10.93
N VAL A 410 5.27 -11.89 -11.27
CA VAL A 410 4.33 -10.85 -11.69
C VAL A 410 4.46 -10.55 -13.18
N SER A 411 3.33 -10.23 -13.79
CA SER A 411 3.29 -9.55 -15.09
C SER A 411 3.43 -8.06 -14.84
N ALA A 412 4.44 -7.46 -15.41
CA ALA A 412 4.83 -6.07 -15.20
C ALA A 412 4.70 -5.26 -16.48
N GLU A 413 4.07 -4.10 -16.39
CA GLU A 413 3.92 -3.11 -17.46
C GLU A 413 4.67 -1.83 -17.07
N ILE A 414 5.64 -1.45 -17.90
CA ILE A 414 6.49 -0.28 -17.68
C ILE A 414 6.33 0.66 -18.85
N MET A 415 5.73 1.81 -18.60
CA MET A 415 5.66 2.86 -19.60
C MET A 415 6.84 3.81 -19.44
N VAL A 416 7.56 4.08 -20.54
CA VAL A 416 8.80 4.86 -20.51
C VAL A 416 8.99 5.61 -21.83
N THR A 417 9.66 6.77 -21.78
CA THR A 417 10.07 7.50 -22.98
C THR A 417 11.21 6.79 -23.71
N SER A 418 11.25 6.91 -25.03
CA SER A 418 12.19 6.21 -25.91
C SER A 418 13.66 6.37 -25.52
N GLU A 419 14.01 7.51 -24.91
CA GLU A 419 15.37 7.82 -24.45
C GLU A 419 15.87 6.86 -23.35
N TYR A 420 14.97 6.37 -22.48
CA TYR A 420 15.34 5.56 -21.31
C TYR A 420 15.06 4.06 -21.49
N ILE A 421 14.53 3.61 -22.62
CA ILE A 421 14.20 2.20 -22.89
C ILE A 421 15.38 1.28 -22.53
N GLY A 422 16.58 1.59 -23.04
CA GLY A 422 17.77 0.77 -22.79
C GLY A 422 18.14 0.65 -21.31
N SER A 423 18.09 1.76 -20.57
CA SER A 423 18.39 1.80 -19.14
C SER A 423 17.37 1.00 -18.31
N ILE A 424 16.09 1.02 -18.69
CA ILE A 424 15.04 0.27 -18.01
C ILE A 424 15.10 -1.22 -18.35
N MET A 425 15.39 -1.56 -19.61
CA MET A 425 15.61 -2.96 -19.99
C MET A 425 16.79 -3.58 -19.24
N GLU A 426 17.88 -2.83 -19.04
CA GLU A 426 19.03 -3.26 -18.23
C GLU A 426 18.61 -3.48 -16.77
N LEU A 427 17.85 -2.55 -16.17
CA LEU A 427 17.30 -2.72 -14.81
C LEU A 427 16.48 -4.00 -14.69
N CYS A 428 15.55 -4.24 -15.61
CA CYS A 428 14.72 -5.45 -15.59
C CYS A 428 15.57 -6.72 -15.73
N GLN A 429 16.63 -6.70 -16.55
CA GLN A 429 17.53 -7.82 -16.69
C GLN A 429 18.35 -8.07 -15.41
N GLU A 430 18.84 -7.02 -14.73
CA GLU A 430 19.49 -7.13 -13.43
C GLU A 430 18.57 -7.76 -12.37
N ARG A 431 17.26 -7.57 -12.49
CA ARG A 431 16.21 -8.13 -11.62
C ARG A 431 15.61 -9.45 -12.12
N ARG A 432 16.35 -10.19 -12.92
CA ARG A 432 15.93 -11.49 -13.48
C ARG A 432 14.65 -11.43 -14.33
N GLY A 433 14.34 -10.26 -14.88
CA GLY A 433 13.14 -10.05 -15.68
C GLY A 433 13.19 -10.77 -17.02
N ARG A 434 12.08 -11.40 -17.38
CA ARG A 434 11.87 -12.03 -18.70
C ARG A 434 11.10 -11.06 -19.59
N TYR A 435 11.77 -10.58 -20.65
CA TYR A 435 11.15 -9.69 -21.63
C TYR A 435 10.08 -10.42 -22.42
N LEU A 436 8.88 -9.85 -22.52
CA LEU A 436 7.75 -10.38 -23.28
C LEU A 436 7.53 -9.63 -24.58
N GLY A 437 7.66 -8.31 -24.55
CA GLY A 437 7.41 -7.47 -25.72
C GLY A 437 7.50 -5.99 -25.40
N MET A 438 7.42 -5.19 -26.48
CA MET A 438 7.39 -3.74 -26.40
C MET A 438 6.43 -3.21 -27.46
N GLU A 439 5.59 -2.28 -27.04
CA GLU A 439 4.65 -1.56 -27.90
C GLU A 439 5.00 -0.08 -27.86
N TYR A 440 5.09 0.56 -29.03
CA TYR A 440 5.30 2.00 -29.08
C TYR A 440 3.95 2.72 -29.03
N ILE A 441 3.86 3.69 -28.12
CA ILE A 441 2.75 4.60 -27.98
C ILE A 441 3.24 5.95 -28.51
N GLU A 442 2.67 6.44 -29.59
CA GLU A 442 2.98 7.74 -30.22
C GLU A 442 4.47 8.05 -30.49
N GLY A 443 5.23 7.09 -30.97
CA GLY A 443 6.60 7.30 -31.46
C GLY A 443 7.65 7.78 -30.43
N THR A 444 7.24 8.34 -29.31
CA THR A 444 8.13 8.87 -28.24
C THR A 444 8.09 8.08 -26.95
N ARG A 445 7.07 7.26 -26.74
CA ARG A 445 6.87 6.44 -25.54
C ARG A 445 6.73 4.98 -25.92
N ALA A 446 7.15 4.10 -25.01
CA ALA A 446 7.04 2.66 -25.19
C ALA A 446 6.46 2.02 -23.92
N LEU A 447 5.59 1.04 -24.11
CA LEU A 447 5.11 0.13 -23.10
C LEU A 447 5.96 -1.15 -23.14
N LEU A 448 6.75 -1.38 -22.13
CA LEU A 448 7.56 -2.58 -21.96
C LEU A 448 6.78 -3.60 -21.14
N LYS A 449 6.67 -4.83 -21.63
CA LYS A 449 6.02 -5.93 -20.93
C LYS A 449 7.06 -6.94 -20.46
N TYR A 450 7.07 -7.21 -19.16
CA TYR A 450 8.01 -8.12 -18.51
C TYR A 450 7.29 -9.09 -17.58
N GLU A 451 7.94 -10.21 -17.32
CA GLU A 451 7.66 -11.03 -16.15
C GLU A 451 8.83 -10.93 -15.21
N LEU A 452 8.56 -10.60 -13.96
CA LEU A 452 9.55 -10.35 -12.92
C LEU A 452 9.22 -11.18 -11.67
N PRO A 453 10.23 -11.73 -10.99
CA PRO A 453 10.01 -12.29 -9.66
C PRO A 453 9.60 -11.21 -8.68
N LEU A 454 8.51 -11.42 -7.95
CA LEU A 454 7.97 -10.41 -7.02
C LEU A 454 9.03 -9.98 -5.99
N ASN A 455 9.84 -10.91 -5.51
CA ASN A 455 10.90 -10.60 -4.53
C ASN A 455 11.98 -9.64 -5.05
N GLU A 456 12.15 -9.51 -6.37
CA GLU A 456 13.14 -8.59 -6.96
C GLU A 456 12.60 -7.18 -7.15
N ILE A 457 11.29 -6.98 -7.03
CA ILE A 457 10.65 -5.67 -7.21
C ILE A 457 10.19 -5.02 -5.90
N ILE A 458 10.05 -5.81 -4.80
CA ILE A 458 9.53 -5.29 -3.53
C ILE A 458 10.51 -4.41 -2.76
N TYR A 459 11.79 -4.35 -3.10
CA TYR A 459 12.74 -3.53 -2.36
C TYR A 459 12.89 -2.14 -2.97
N ASP A 460 13.76 -1.95 -3.87
CA ASP A 460 14.20 -0.66 -4.41
C ASP A 460 13.96 -0.49 -5.91
N PHE A 461 13.20 -1.42 -6.51
CA PHE A 461 12.96 -1.41 -7.96
C PHE A 461 12.27 -0.13 -8.44
N PHE A 462 11.27 0.35 -7.71
CA PHE A 462 10.52 1.56 -8.06
C PHE A 462 11.39 2.81 -8.02
N ASP A 463 12.25 2.93 -6.99
CA ASP A 463 13.19 4.04 -6.86
C ASP A 463 14.28 3.98 -7.93
N ALA A 464 14.79 2.79 -8.22
CA ALA A 464 15.74 2.57 -9.32
C ALA A 464 15.11 2.90 -10.69
N LEU A 465 13.85 2.51 -10.90
CA LEU A 465 13.09 2.83 -12.10
C LEU A 465 12.97 4.35 -12.31
N LYS A 466 12.52 5.06 -11.28
CA LYS A 466 12.39 6.53 -11.30
C LYS A 466 13.74 7.22 -11.50
N SER A 467 14.76 6.78 -10.78
CA SER A 467 16.10 7.35 -10.89
C SER A 467 16.68 7.18 -12.30
N ARG A 468 16.60 5.96 -12.88
CA ARG A 468 17.13 5.64 -14.21
C ARG A 468 16.35 6.30 -15.35
N SER A 469 15.09 6.67 -15.12
CA SER A 469 14.23 7.36 -16.09
C SER A 469 14.04 8.84 -15.80
N ARG A 470 14.72 9.42 -14.81
CA ARG A 470 14.52 10.80 -14.33
C ARG A 470 13.06 11.11 -13.98
N GLY A 471 12.32 10.13 -13.49
CA GLY A 471 10.93 10.25 -13.12
C GLY A 471 9.92 10.02 -14.26
N TYR A 472 10.39 9.75 -15.50
CA TYR A 472 9.50 9.55 -16.65
C TYR A 472 8.97 8.14 -16.82
N ALA A 473 9.42 7.15 -16.04
CA ALA A 473 8.87 5.81 -16.10
C ALA A 473 7.76 5.62 -15.08
N SER A 474 6.66 5.04 -15.50
CA SER A 474 5.61 4.51 -14.64
C SER A 474 5.60 2.99 -14.69
N PHE A 475 5.10 2.37 -13.61
CA PHE A 475 5.16 0.94 -13.40
C PHE A 475 3.87 0.44 -12.77
N ASP A 476 3.34 -0.62 -13.34
CA ASP A 476 2.22 -1.38 -12.78
C ASP A 476 2.51 -2.88 -12.88
N TYR A 477 1.93 -3.69 -11.99
CA TYR A 477 2.15 -5.12 -12.00
C TYR A 477 0.98 -5.89 -11.39
N GLU A 478 0.81 -7.13 -11.88
CA GLU A 478 -0.18 -8.07 -11.37
C GLU A 478 0.46 -9.43 -11.09
N LEU A 479 -0.02 -10.13 -10.07
CA LEU A 479 0.45 -11.48 -9.78
C LEU A 479 0.00 -12.44 -10.89
N LYS A 480 0.96 -12.99 -11.64
CA LYS A 480 0.72 -13.98 -12.69
C LYS A 480 0.53 -15.40 -12.12
N GLY A 481 1.31 -15.74 -11.08
CA GLY A 481 1.33 -17.07 -10.49
C GLY A 481 2.67 -17.43 -9.89
N TYR A 482 2.97 -18.72 -9.79
CA TYR A 482 4.21 -19.23 -9.21
C TYR A 482 4.99 -20.00 -10.27
N GLU A 483 6.32 -19.85 -10.26
CA GLU A 483 7.23 -20.59 -11.14
C GLU A 483 8.38 -21.20 -10.32
N GLN A 484 8.82 -22.40 -10.71
CA GLN A 484 9.93 -23.09 -10.06
C GLN A 484 11.22 -22.30 -10.22
N SER A 485 11.97 -22.18 -9.12
CA SER A 485 13.22 -21.43 -9.07
C SER A 485 14.25 -22.06 -8.15
N THR A 486 15.52 -21.78 -8.42
CA THR A 486 16.64 -22.28 -7.59
C THR A 486 16.88 -21.33 -6.42
N LEU A 487 16.09 -21.51 -5.37
CA LEU A 487 16.11 -20.67 -4.18
C LEU A 487 16.94 -21.29 -3.07
N VAL A 488 17.61 -20.45 -2.28
CA VAL A 488 18.41 -20.82 -1.14
C VAL A 488 18.10 -19.92 0.05
N LYS A 489 18.18 -20.48 1.27
CA LYS A 489 18.13 -19.70 2.50
C LYS A 489 19.52 -19.08 2.76
N LEU A 490 19.54 -17.77 2.88
CA LEU A 490 20.71 -16.98 3.25
C LEU A 490 20.59 -16.59 4.72
N ASP A 491 21.45 -17.14 5.57
CA ASP A 491 21.49 -16.85 7.00
C ASP A 491 22.59 -15.84 7.33
N ILE A 492 22.28 -14.91 8.22
CA ILE A 492 23.26 -13.96 8.76
C ILE A 492 23.64 -14.37 10.17
N LEU A 493 24.94 -14.57 10.37
CA LEU A 493 25.51 -14.89 11.67
C LEU A 493 26.29 -13.70 12.20
N ILE A 494 25.94 -13.24 13.39
CA ILE A 494 26.62 -12.16 14.12
C ILE A 494 27.31 -12.79 15.34
N ASN A 495 28.61 -12.61 15.45
CA ASN A 495 29.43 -13.27 16.47
C ASN A 495 29.30 -14.81 16.47
N LYS A 496 29.02 -15.42 15.30
CA LYS A 496 28.77 -16.85 15.04
C LYS A 496 27.41 -17.38 15.51
N GLU A 497 26.52 -16.53 15.95
CA GLU A 497 25.14 -16.87 16.30
C GLU A 497 24.24 -16.43 15.15
N GLU A 498 23.36 -17.33 14.70
CA GLU A 498 22.36 -17.04 13.67
C GLU A 498 21.34 -16.03 14.19
N VAL A 499 21.02 -15.02 13.37
CA VAL A 499 20.00 -14.02 13.64
C VAL A 499 18.82 -14.31 12.71
N ASP A 500 17.84 -15.03 13.21
CA ASP A 500 16.66 -15.49 12.47
C ASP A 500 15.90 -14.35 11.78
N ALA A 501 15.84 -13.18 12.41
CA ALA A 501 15.23 -11.97 11.88
C ALA A 501 15.96 -11.38 10.65
N LEU A 502 17.18 -11.82 10.37
CA LEU A 502 18.00 -11.43 9.22
C LEU A 502 18.21 -12.58 8.21
N SER A 503 17.37 -13.60 8.24
CA SER A 503 17.39 -14.69 7.26
C SER A 503 16.53 -14.35 6.05
N PHE A 504 16.99 -14.72 4.85
CA PHE A 504 16.31 -14.42 3.58
C PHE A 504 16.22 -15.65 2.69
N ILE A 505 15.21 -15.70 1.85
CA ILE A 505 15.19 -16.58 0.68
C ILE A 505 15.62 -15.76 -0.53
N VAL A 506 16.64 -16.22 -1.22
CA VAL A 506 17.23 -15.55 -2.40
C VAL A 506 17.51 -16.55 -3.51
N HIS A 507 17.60 -16.07 -4.74
CA HIS A 507 18.05 -16.91 -5.85
C HIS A 507 19.53 -17.26 -5.69
N SER A 508 19.90 -18.50 -6.02
CA SER A 508 21.28 -19.02 -5.84
C SER A 508 22.34 -18.14 -6.49
N ASP A 509 22.05 -17.59 -7.68
CA ASP A 509 23.02 -16.81 -8.45
C ASP A 509 23.31 -15.44 -7.82
N THR A 510 22.35 -14.85 -7.13
CA THR A 510 22.47 -13.52 -6.48
C THR A 510 22.90 -13.64 -5.00
N ALA A 511 22.87 -14.84 -4.43
CA ALA A 511 23.07 -15.08 -3.00
C ALA A 511 24.43 -14.55 -2.47
N TYR A 512 25.51 -14.74 -3.24
CA TYR A 512 26.84 -14.28 -2.84
C TYR A 512 26.92 -12.74 -2.77
N GLU A 513 26.47 -12.07 -3.82
CA GLU A 513 26.55 -10.62 -3.89
C GLU A 513 25.66 -9.97 -2.82
N ARG A 514 24.45 -10.48 -2.65
CA ARG A 514 23.51 -10.01 -1.62
C ARG A 514 24.05 -10.24 -0.22
N GLY A 515 24.56 -11.42 0.08
CA GLY A 515 25.18 -11.74 1.38
C GLY A 515 26.39 -10.86 1.69
N ARG A 516 27.22 -10.56 0.69
CA ARG A 516 28.36 -9.65 0.83
C ARG A 516 27.93 -8.24 1.19
N ARG A 517 27.00 -7.65 0.41
CA ARG A 517 26.47 -6.29 0.66
C ARG A 517 25.82 -6.17 2.05
N MET A 518 25.07 -7.19 2.46
CA MET A 518 24.46 -7.23 3.79
C MET A 518 25.54 -7.22 4.89
N CYS A 519 26.59 -8.03 4.76
CA CYS A 519 27.68 -8.03 5.73
C CYS A 519 28.41 -6.67 5.79
N GLU A 520 28.61 -6.01 4.65
CA GLU A 520 29.22 -4.68 4.56
C GLU A 520 28.38 -3.63 5.27
N LYS A 521 27.05 -3.55 5.01
CA LYS A 521 26.13 -2.61 5.68
C LYS A 521 26.02 -2.88 7.18
N LEU A 522 25.81 -4.12 7.58
CA LEU A 522 25.75 -4.49 9.01
C LEU A 522 27.02 -4.14 9.77
N LYS A 523 28.18 -4.20 9.13
CA LYS A 523 29.47 -3.80 9.74
C LYS A 523 29.50 -2.32 10.07
N ASP A 524 28.87 -1.47 9.26
CA ASP A 524 28.87 -0.04 9.47
C ASP A 524 27.83 0.38 10.53
N GLU A 525 26.72 -0.35 10.62
CA GLU A 525 25.64 -0.08 11.58
C GLU A 525 25.91 -0.67 12.97
N ILE A 526 26.59 -1.81 13.07
CA ILE A 526 26.84 -2.43 14.37
C ILE A 526 27.96 -1.68 15.10
N PRO A 527 27.70 -1.17 16.32
CA PRO A 527 28.69 -0.41 17.07
C PRO A 527 29.89 -1.26 17.48
N ARG A 528 31.06 -0.63 17.52
CA ARG A 528 32.29 -1.28 17.95
C ARG A 528 32.25 -1.67 19.42
N HIS A 529 32.53 -2.92 19.70
CA HIS A 529 32.66 -3.47 21.05
C HIS A 529 34.14 -3.60 21.48
N LEU A 530 34.37 -4.03 22.71
CA LEU A 530 35.73 -4.30 23.21
C LEU A 530 36.37 -5.57 22.59
N PHE A 531 35.61 -6.32 21.81
CA PHE A 531 36.04 -7.51 21.07
C PHE A 531 35.65 -7.41 19.59
N GLU A 532 36.23 -8.23 18.75
CA GLU A 532 35.90 -8.29 17.32
C GLU A 532 34.59 -9.06 17.11
N ILE A 533 33.69 -8.48 16.31
CA ILE A 533 32.43 -9.10 15.95
C ILE A 533 32.52 -9.55 14.48
N PRO A 534 32.62 -10.86 14.19
CA PRO A 534 32.49 -11.35 12.85
C PRO A 534 31.00 -11.32 12.44
N ILE A 535 30.74 -10.80 11.24
CA ILE A 535 29.46 -10.84 10.56
C ILE A 535 29.65 -11.76 9.36
N GLN A 536 28.81 -12.78 9.21
CA GLN A 536 28.97 -13.81 8.21
C GLN A 536 27.63 -14.08 7.53
N ALA A 537 27.66 -14.23 6.21
CA ALA A 537 26.52 -14.73 5.45
C ALA A 537 26.80 -16.19 5.08
N ALA A 538 25.82 -17.06 5.29
CA ALA A 538 25.94 -18.48 5.09
C ALA A 538 24.75 -19.07 4.32
N ILE A 539 24.99 -20.13 3.56
CA ILE A 539 23.97 -20.99 2.96
C ILE A 539 24.14 -22.36 3.60
N GLY A 540 23.23 -22.73 4.49
CA GLY A 540 23.38 -23.91 5.34
C GLY A 540 24.67 -23.81 6.17
N SER A 541 25.58 -24.81 6.05
CA SER A 541 26.86 -24.80 6.77
C SER A 541 27.99 -24.02 6.09
N LYS A 542 27.76 -23.53 4.85
CA LYS A 542 28.81 -22.88 4.05
C LYS A 542 28.76 -21.38 4.20
N ILE A 543 29.79 -20.77 4.77
CA ILE A 543 29.98 -19.33 4.82
C ILE A 543 30.38 -18.85 3.42
N ILE A 544 29.60 -17.91 2.85
CA ILE A 544 29.83 -17.36 1.52
C ILE A 544 30.43 -15.95 1.56
N ALA A 545 30.13 -15.17 2.59
CA ALA A 545 30.69 -13.83 2.77
C ALA A 545 31.01 -13.57 4.26
N ARG A 546 31.98 -12.70 4.52
CA ARG A 546 32.38 -12.35 5.88
C ARG A 546 32.93 -10.93 5.95
N GLU A 547 32.46 -10.19 6.94
CA GLU A 547 33.01 -8.93 7.39
C GLU A 547 33.31 -8.97 8.89
N THR A 548 34.02 -7.97 9.41
CA THR A 548 34.37 -7.93 10.82
C THR A 548 34.34 -6.49 11.36
N VAL A 549 33.51 -6.27 12.38
CA VAL A 549 33.55 -5.02 13.17
C VAL A 549 34.76 -5.08 14.08
N LYS A 550 35.71 -4.15 13.86
CA LYS A 550 36.98 -4.10 14.61
C LYS A 550 36.72 -3.72 16.07
N ALA A 551 37.41 -4.40 17.00
CA ALA A 551 37.34 -4.08 18.40
C ALA A 551 37.83 -2.65 18.69
N MET A 552 37.17 -1.97 19.66
CA MET A 552 37.70 -0.75 20.23
C MET A 552 39.08 -1.00 20.83
N ARG A 553 40.08 -0.20 20.45
CA ARG A 553 41.42 -0.26 21.03
C ARG A 553 41.50 0.72 22.19
N LYS A 554 41.65 0.22 23.41
CA LYS A 554 42.11 1.03 24.52
C LYS A 554 43.62 1.10 24.40
N ASP A 555 44.18 2.30 24.32
CA ASP A 555 45.64 2.46 24.32
C ASP A 555 46.21 2.14 25.71
N VAL A 556 46.53 0.87 25.90
CA VAL A 556 47.09 0.35 27.15
C VAL A 556 48.55 0.74 27.29
N LEU A 557 49.17 1.28 26.21
CA LEU A 557 50.59 1.66 26.17
C LEU A 557 50.79 3.14 26.48
N ALA A 558 49.73 3.97 26.46
CA ALA A 558 49.80 5.42 26.72
C ALA A 558 50.49 5.80 28.04
N LYS A 559 50.43 4.91 29.04
CA LYS A 559 51.06 5.11 30.35
C LYS A 559 52.42 4.42 30.48
N CYS A 560 52.97 3.82 29.41
CA CYS A 560 54.29 3.19 29.43
C CYS A 560 55.36 4.18 28.99
N TYR A 561 55.90 4.92 29.90
CA TYR A 561 57.11 5.76 29.69
C TYR A 561 58.35 4.85 29.69
N GLY A 562 59.15 4.93 28.60
CA GLY A 562 60.43 4.22 28.49
C GLY A 562 60.39 2.92 27.70
N GLY A 563 61.55 2.42 27.30
CA GLY A 563 61.77 1.33 26.34
C GLY A 563 61.52 -0.09 26.84
N ASP A 564 60.74 -0.33 27.90
CA ASP A 564 60.46 -1.69 28.41
C ASP A 564 59.55 -2.48 27.47
N ILE A 565 60.16 -3.15 26.52
CA ILE A 565 59.53 -4.00 25.49
C ILE A 565 58.79 -5.19 26.13
N THR A 566 59.29 -5.75 27.23
CA THR A 566 58.73 -6.89 27.92
C THR A 566 57.40 -6.54 28.57
N ARG A 567 57.32 -5.39 29.23
CA ARG A 567 56.07 -4.87 29.86
C ARG A 567 55.03 -4.52 28.80
N LYS A 568 55.43 -3.94 27.65
CA LYS A 568 54.53 -3.65 26.53
C LYS A 568 53.94 -4.95 25.96
N LYS A 569 54.74 -5.97 25.72
CA LYS A 569 54.26 -7.29 25.25
C LYS A 569 53.27 -7.92 26.24
N LYS A 570 53.59 -7.90 27.53
CA LYS A 570 52.75 -8.51 28.57
C LYS A 570 51.38 -7.78 28.72
N LEU A 571 51.34 -6.46 28.53
CA LEU A 571 50.11 -5.68 28.54
C LEU A 571 49.24 -5.97 27.30
N LEU A 572 49.86 -6.11 26.13
CA LEU A 572 49.17 -6.48 24.90
C LEU A 572 48.61 -7.90 24.96
N GLU A 573 49.36 -8.88 25.55
CA GLU A 573 48.88 -10.24 25.77
C GLU A 573 47.68 -10.28 26.73
N LYS A 574 47.76 -9.58 27.87
CA LYS A 574 46.61 -9.44 28.80
C LYS A 574 45.39 -8.79 28.14
N GLN A 575 45.60 -7.81 27.28
CA GLN A 575 44.51 -7.21 26.52
C GLN A 575 43.87 -8.20 25.55
N LYS A 576 44.70 -9.01 24.87
CA LYS A 576 44.26 -10.08 23.96
C LYS A 576 43.46 -11.16 24.68
N GLU A 577 43.95 -11.61 25.83
CA GLU A 577 43.22 -12.59 26.68
C GLU A 577 41.92 -12.03 27.23
N GLY A 578 41.93 -10.78 27.70
CA GLY A 578 40.71 -10.10 28.16
C GLY A 578 39.64 -9.97 27.08
N LYS A 579 40.04 -9.63 25.87
CA LYS A 579 39.16 -9.61 24.68
C LYS A 579 38.59 -10.98 24.34
N LYS A 580 39.43 -12.05 24.44
CA LYS A 580 38.98 -13.43 24.20
C LYS A 580 37.94 -13.89 25.22
N ARG A 581 38.10 -13.53 26.51
CA ARG A 581 37.11 -13.81 27.56
C ARG A 581 35.81 -13.03 27.38
N MET A 582 35.91 -11.72 27.05
CA MET A 582 34.72 -10.88 26.79
C MET A 582 33.92 -11.38 25.60
N ARG A 583 34.58 -11.91 24.55
CA ARG A 583 33.90 -12.50 23.40
C ARG A 583 33.08 -13.76 23.75
N GLN A 584 33.47 -14.49 24.80
CA GLN A 584 32.77 -15.72 25.25
C GLN A 584 31.52 -15.41 26.09
N VAL A 585 31.39 -14.19 26.62
CA VAL A 585 30.34 -13.79 27.56
C VAL A 585 29.50 -12.62 27.04
N GLY A 586 29.97 -11.91 26.00
CA GLY A 586 29.31 -10.70 25.52
C GLY A 586 28.21 -10.98 24.50
N ASN A 587 26.98 -10.66 24.83
CA ASN A 587 25.90 -10.50 23.88
C ASN A 587 26.17 -9.27 23.01
N VAL A 588 25.91 -9.38 21.71
CA VAL A 588 25.99 -8.27 20.77
C VAL A 588 24.59 -7.70 20.63
N GLU A 589 24.38 -6.47 21.11
CA GLU A 589 23.16 -5.74 20.80
C GLU A 589 23.18 -5.30 19.34
N ILE A 590 22.14 -5.68 18.59
CA ILE A 590 21.93 -5.29 17.20
C ILE A 590 21.00 -4.08 17.22
N PRO A 591 21.46 -2.87 16.81
CA PRO A 591 20.60 -1.70 16.80
C PRO A 591 19.47 -1.86 15.79
N GLN A 592 18.33 -1.23 16.03
CA GLN A 592 17.16 -1.24 15.14
C GLN A 592 17.54 -0.80 13.72
N GLN A 593 18.41 0.20 13.60
CA GLN A 593 18.92 0.69 12.32
C GLN A 593 19.60 -0.39 11.48
N ALA A 594 20.24 -1.39 12.11
CA ALA A 594 20.87 -2.49 11.39
C ALA A 594 19.86 -3.38 10.66
N PHE A 595 18.65 -3.56 11.21
CA PHE A 595 17.57 -4.29 10.52
C PHE A 595 17.03 -3.47 9.34
N MET A 596 16.92 -2.16 9.50
CA MET A 596 16.43 -1.26 8.44
C MET A 596 17.47 -1.07 7.32
N SER A 597 18.76 -0.98 7.64
CA SER A 597 19.83 -0.78 6.65
C SER A 597 19.95 -1.93 5.66
N VAL A 598 19.60 -3.15 6.09
CA VAL A 598 19.62 -4.34 5.24
C VAL A 598 18.50 -4.30 4.18
N LEU A 599 17.44 -3.50 4.39
CA LEU A 599 16.34 -3.33 3.43
C LEU A 599 16.73 -2.44 2.24
N LYS A 600 17.67 -1.52 2.45
CA LYS A 600 18.09 -0.50 1.48
C LYS A 600 19.48 -0.80 0.91
N LEU A 601 19.63 -1.98 0.29
CA LEU A 601 20.94 -2.45 -0.17
C LEU A 601 21.50 -1.69 -1.38
N ASP A 602 20.68 -1.04 -2.18
CA ASP A 602 21.07 -0.43 -3.46
C ASP A 602 21.08 1.11 -3.47
N GLU A 603 20.78 1.81 -2.36
CA GLU A 603 20.79 3.27 -2.27
C GLU A 603 22.20 3.92 -2.43
N ASP A 604 23.29 3.15 -2.39
CA ASP A 604 24.68 3.66 -2.35
C ASP A 604 25.42 3.54 -3.71
N LYS A 605 24.72 3.59 -4.86
CA LYS A 605 25.38 3.65 -6.19
C LYS A 605 25.04 4.90 -6.95
#